data_fc1df8992d3fff8e2bff962ed5fea87c
#
_entry.id   fc1df8992d3fff8e2bff962ed5fea87c
#
_cell.length_a   1.000
_cell.length_b   1.000
_cell.length_c   1.000
_cell.angle_alpha   90.00
_cell.angle_beta   90.00
_cell.angle_gamma   90.00
#
_symmetry.space_group_name_H-M   'P 1'
#
loop_
_entity.id
_entity.type
_entity.pdbx_description
1 polymer ?
#
loop_
_entity_poly.entity_id
_entity_poly.type
_entity_poly.pdbx_seq_one_letter_code
_entity_poly.pdbx_strand_id
1 'polypeptide(L)'
;PFEFHHIESNHPRYVMSYHWHVEYEIIRILKGSLTVTLNEKSFIAMPGDIIFVHSGILHSGIPDDCVYQCIVFDGNFFLKNNSACAGYIQKILHQEIMIYHHFSPKHPDICDVVNSLFDALWKKPVGYEMTVIGQFYHFFGLVFGNHYYLESVSRTRRDYKRILQLKQVLDFIEHNYASPLTLQQLSASVSMSPKYFCRF
;
A
#
# COMPACT_ATOMS: atom_id res chain seq x y z
N PRO A 1 -6.69 -11.28 -3.80
CA PRO A 1 -5.42 -10.55 -3.88
C PRO A 1 -5.61 -9.02 -3.80
N PHE A 2 -6.86 -8.52 -3.97
CA PHE A 2 -7.21 -7.10 -3.93
C PHE A 2 -8.40 -6.88 -3.02
N GLU A 3 -8.28 -5.89 -2.11
CA GLU A 3 -9.40 -5.39 -1.31
C GLU A 3 -9.77 -4.01 -1.83
N PHE A 4 -11.02 -3.84 -2.24
CA PHE A 4 -11.53 -2.59 -2.78
C PHE A 4 -12.54 -1.98 -1.81
N HIS A 5 -12.35 -0.71 -1.47
CA HIS A 5 -13.24 0.04 -0.59
C HIS A 5 -13.73 1.32 -1.27
N HIS A 6 -15.00 1.63 -1.07
CA HIS A 6 -15.63 2.91 -1.41
C HIS A 6 -16.06 3.58 -0.11
N ILE A 7 -15.51 4.73 0.17
CA ILE A 7 -15.61 5.39 1.46
C ILE A 7 -16.31 6.73 1.29
N GLU A 8 -17.41 6.88 1.97
CA GLU A 8 -18.20 8.13 2.09
C GLU A 8 -18.58 8.37 3.54
N SER A 9 -19.21 9.51 3.86
CA SER A 9 -19.41 10.00 5.23
C SER A 9 -20.14 9.03 6.18
N ASN A 10 -20.94 8.10 5.66
CA ASN A 10 -21.63 7.06 6.44
C ASN A 10 -20.78 5.80 6.69
N HIS A 11 -19.59 5.69 6.08
CA HIS A 11 -18.74 4.52 6.21
C HIS A 11 -18.08 4.47 7.59
N PRO A 12 -18.04 3.30 8.29
CA PRO A 12 -17.43 3.19 9.62
C PRO A 12 -15.95 3.60 9.68
N ARG A 13 -15.24 3.48 8.56
CA ARG A 13 -13.83 3.88 8.42
C ARG A 13 -13.68 5.18 7.64
N TYR A 14 -14.67 6.10 7.73
CA TYR A 14 -14.63 7.36 7.01
C TYR A 14 -13.38 8.17 7.37
N VAL A 15 -13.09 8.32 8.65
CA VAL A 15 -11.80 8.81 9.12
C VAL A 15 -10.82 7.63 9.14
N MET A 16 -9.79 7.71 8.34
CA MET A 16 -8.72 6.73 8.32
C MET A 16 -7.77 7.01 9.48
N SER A 17 -7.91 6.24 10.57
CA SER A 17 -7.01 6.33 11.72
C SER A 17 -5.57 5.98 11.34
N TYR A 18 -4.59 6.42 12.13
CA TYR A 18 -3.21 6.02 11.95
C TYR A 18 -3.07 4.49 12.02
N HIS A 19 -2.58 3.93 10.93
CA HIS A 19 -2.31 2.49 10.82
C HIS A 19 -1.22 2.23 9.80
N TRP A 20 -0.78 1.01 9.71
CA TRP A 20 0.13 0.52 8.68
C TRP A 20 -0.19 -0.93 8.34
N HIS A 21 0.17 -1.36 7.16
CA HIS A 21 0.07 -2.75 6.69
C HIS A 21 1.21 -3.07 5.73
N VAL A 22 1.43 -4.35 5.44
CA VAL A 22 2.49 -4.77 4.50
C VAL A 22 2.06 -4.77 3.06
N GLU A 23 0.78 -4.67 2.82
CA GLU A 23 0.20 -4.49 1.50
C GLU A 23 0.52 -3.08 0.99
N TYR A 24 0.42 -2.89 -0.31
CA TYR A 24 0.41 -1.59 -0.97
C TYR A 24 -1.02 -1.07 -1.04
N GLU A 25 -1.17 0.24 -1.09
CA GLU A 25 -2.49 0.83 -1.27
C GLU A 25 -2.45 1.93 -2.34
N ILE A 26 -3.51 2.01 -3.15
CA ILE A 26 -3.75 3.14 -4.04
C ILE A 26 -5.07 3.78 -3.61
N ILE A 27 -5.06 5.12 -3.44
CA ILE A 27 -6.24 5.90 -3.08
C ILE A 27 -6.54 6.88 -4.21
N ARG A 28 -7.81 6.98 -4.62
CA ARG A 28 -8.28 8.06 -5.50
C ARG A 28 -9.34 8.91 -4.80
N ILE A 29 -9.30 10.20 -5.02
CA ILE A 29 -10.27 11.15 -4.49
C ILE A 29 -11.33 11.43 -5.54
N LEU A 30 -12.61 11.29 -5.17
CA LEU A 30 -13.75 11.52 -6.07
C LEU A 30 -14.44 12.86 -5.79
N LYS A 31 -14.54 13.26 -4.52
CA LYS A 31 -15.20 14.49 -4.06
C LYS A 31 -14.53 15.01 -2.79
N GLY A 32 -14.65 16.33 -2.54
CA GLY A 32 -14.15 16.96 -1.31
C GLY A 32 -12.63 16.94 -1.23
N SER A 33 -12.08 16.78 -0.03
CA SER A 33 -10.64 16.68 0.17
C SER A 33 -10.29 15.66 1.24
N LEU A 34 -9.10 15.07 1.14
CA LEU A 34 -8.54 14.16 2.12
C LEU A 34 -7.17 14.69 2.57
N THR A 35 -7.06 15.07 3.85
CA THR A 35 -5.73 15.34 4.42
C THR A 35 -5.06 14.01 4.71
N VAL A 36 -4.10 13.66 3.87
CA VAL A 36 -3.32 12.41 3.96
C VAL A 36 -2.04 12.67 4.72
N THR A 37 -1.72 11.82 5.70
CA THR A 37 -0.42 11.81 6.36
C THR A 37 0.29 10.51 6.06
N LEU A 38 1.52 10.59 5.54
CA LEU A 38 2.41 9.46 5.28
C LEU A 38 3.66 9.63 6.14
N ASN A 39 3.84 8.78 7.15
CA ASN A 39 4.83 8.94 8.22
C ASN A 39 4.67 10.32 8.90
N GLU A 40 5.62 11.24 8.67
CA GLU A 40 5.63 12.58 9.27
C GLU A 40 5.18 13.70 8.30
N LYS A 41 4.83 13.35 7.06
CA LYS A 41 4.47 14.32 6.02
C LYS A 41 2.98 14.31 5.74
N SER A 42 2.35 15.47 5.84
CA SER A 42 0.94 15.65 5.52
C SER A 42 0.76 16.52 4.28
N PHE A 43 -0.26 16.21 3.49
CA PHE A 43 -0.69 17.01 2.34
C PHE A 43 -2.19 16.84 2.14
N ILE A 44 -2.79 17.75 1.40
CA ILE A 44 -4.22 17.70 1.06
C ILE A 44 -4.33 17.13 -0.35
N ALA A 45 -5.09 16.03 -0.47
CA ALA A 45 -5.44 15.41 -1.74
C ALA A 45 -6.83 15.88 -2.18
N MET A 46 -6.95 16.25 -3.46
CA MET A 46 -8.14 16.81 -4.09
C MET A 46 -8.72 15.85 -5.12
N PRO A 47 -9.96 16.07 -5.62
CA PRO A 47 -10.52 15.26 -6.69
C PRO A 47 -9.60 15.17 -7.91
N GLY A 48 -9.37 13.93 -8.38
CA GLY A 48 -8.43 13.61 -9.45
C GLY A 48 -7.02 13.29 -8.99
N ASP A 49 -6.67 13.51 -7.72
CA ASP A 49 -5.39 13.07 -7.15
C ASP A 49 -5.42 11.57 -6.89
N ILE A 50 -4.26 10.95 -7.10
CA ILE A 50 -3.97 9.55 -6.81
C ILE A 50 -2.85 9.50 -5.76
N ILE A 51 -3.07 8.75 -4.69
CA ILE A 51 -2.07 8.51 -3.65
C ILE A 51 -1.61 7.06 -3.73
N PHE A 52 -0.31 6.85 -3.71
CA PHE A 52 0.32 5.53 -3.62
C PHE A 52 0.99 5.36 -2.25
N VAL A 53 0.49 4.41 -1.47
CA VAL A 53 1.01 4.07 -0.15
C VAL A 53 1.86 2.81 -0.27
N HIS A 54 3.13 2.93 0.08
CA HIS A 54 4.05 1.79 0.09
C HIS A 54 3.81 0.88 1.29
N SER A 55 4.17 -0.38 1.11
CA SER A 55 4.24 -1.36 2.18
C SER A 55 4.97 -0.81 3.42
N GLY A 56 4.35 -0.91 4.58
CA GLY A 56 4.92 -0.53 5.86
C GLY A 56 4.94 0.97 6.15
N ILE A 57 4.37 1.81 5.30
CA ILE A 57 4.22 3.24 5.60
C ILE A 57 3.08 3.45 6.61
N LEU A 58 3.41 4.11 7.73
CA LEU A 58 2.40 4.58 8.68
C LEU A 58 1.59 5.69 8.02
N HIS A 59 0.28 5.54 7.93
CA HIS A 59 -0.56 6.50 7.23
C HIS A 59 -1.91 6.71 7.91
N SER A 60 -2.52 7.88 7.61
CA SER A 60 -3.86 8.25 8.05
C SER A 60 -4.50 9.19 7.05
N GLY A 61 -5.83 9.36 7.16
CA GLY A 61 -6.59 10.27 6.30
C GLY A 61 -7.71 10.95 7.08
N ILE A 62 -7.75 12.29 7.04
CA ILE A 62 -8.83 13.09 7.61
C ILE A 62 -9.63 13.67 6.46
N PRO A 63 -10.89 13.19 6.23
CA PRO A 63 -11.73 13.65 5.14
C PRO A 63 -12.44 14.96 5.50
N ASP A 64 -12.64 15.82 4.48
CA ASP A 64 -13.48 17.01 4.51
C ASP A 64 -14.47 16.93 3.35
N ASP A 65 -15.75 16.61 3.64
CA ASP A 65 -16.83 16.29 2.68
C ASP A 65 -16.33 15.38 1.53
N CYS A 66 -15.50 14.41 1.90
CA CYS A 66 -14.72 13.60 0.97
C CYS A 66 -15.46 12.32 0.60
N VAL A 67 -15.37 11.97 -0.69
CA VAL A 67 -15.65 10.62 -1.17
C VAL A 67 -14.36 10.10 -1.80
N TYR A 68 -13.87 8.99 -1.32
CA TYR A 68 -12.65 8.39 -1.83
C TYR A 68 -12.78 6.88 -1.96
N GLN A 69 -11.91 6.31 -2.76
CA GLN A 69 -11.83 4.87 -2.94
C GLN A 69 -10.40 4.43 -2.72
N CYS A 70 -10.21 3.22 -2.19
CA CYS A 70 -8.90 2.64 -2.07
C CYS A 70 -8.87 1.16 -2.50
N ILE A 71 -7.71 0.74 -2.97
CA ILE A 71 -7.37 -0.64 -3.31
C ILE A 71 -6.15 -1.03 -2.51
N VAL A 72 -6.31 -2.01 -1.63
CA VAL A 72 -5.21 -2.64 -0.90
C VAL A 72 -4.80 -3.92 -1.61
N PHE A 73 -3.52 -4.14 -1.85
CA PHE A 73 -3.04 -5.28 -2.63
C PHE A 73 -1.67 -5.82 -2.19
N ASP A 74 -1.51 -7.14 -2.28
CA ASP A 74 -0.23 -7.81 -2.06
C ASP A 74 0.65 -7.70 -3.32
N GLY A 75 1.76 -6.99 -3.24
CA GLY A 75 2.71 -6.85 -4.34
C GLY A 75 3.34 -8.18 -4.79
N ASN A 76 3.43 -9.18 -3.92
CA ASN A 76 3.96 -10.51 -4.28
C ASN A 76 3.07 -11.24 -5.30
N PHE A 77 1.80 -10.87 -5.41
CA PHE A 77 0.91 -11.41 -6.43
C PHE A 77 1.50 -11.26 -7.85
N PHE A 78 2.17 -10.14 -8.12
CA PHE A 78 2.73 -9.84 -9.44
C PHE A 78 4.04 -10.57 -9.74
N LEU A 79 4.70 -11.18 -8.75
CA LEU A 79 5.89 -12.02 -8.97
C LEU A 79 5.56 -13.40 -9.49
N LYS A 80 4.41 -13.95 -9.09
CA LYS A 80 4.12 -15.38 -9.24
C LYS A 80 3.90 -15.84 -10.69
N ASN A 81 3.51 -14.95 -11.59
CA ASN A 81 2.97 -15.33 -12.89
C ASN A 81 3.65 -14.65 -14.09
N ASN A 82 4.70 -13.84 -13.90
CA ASN A 82 5.32 -13.12 -15.01
C ASN A 82 6.83 -12.92 -14.83
N SER A 83 7.63 -13.82 -15.40
CA SER A 83 9.09 -13.76 -15.31
C SER A 83 9.69 -12.52 -16.00
N ALA A 84 9.06 -12.00 -17.05
CA ALA A 84 9.55 -10.83 -17.78
C ALA A 84 9.47 -9.55 -16.92
N CYS A 85 8.49 -9.44 -16.04
CA CYS A 85 8.31 -8.28 -15.17
C CYS A 85 8.93 -8.46 -13.77
N ALA A 86 9.36 -9.69 -13.43
CA ALA A 86 9.79 -10.02 -12.06
C ALA A 86 10.89 -9.10 -11.53
N GLY A 87 11.90 -8.77 -12.37
CA GLY A 87 12.98 -7.87 -11.95
C GLY A 87 12.53 -6.47 -11.58
N TYR A 88 11.54 -5.93 -12.29
CA TYR A 88 10.95 -4.62 -11.96
C TYR A 88 10.12 -4.67 -10.68
N ILE A 89 9.27 -5.68 -10.54
CA ILE A 89 8.45 -5.85 -9.34
C ILE A 89 9.33 -6.09 -8.10
N GLN A 90 10.41 -6.87 -8.21
CA GLN A 90 11.37 -7.06 -7.12
C GLN A 90 11.98 -5.75 -6.63
N LYS A 91 12.32 -4.80 -7.52
CA LYS A 91 12.82 -3.48 -7.11
C LYS A 91 11.83 -2.74 -6.23
N ILE A 92 10.53 -2.83 -6.53
CA ILE A 92 9.47 -2.23 -5.70
C ILE A 92 9.37 -2.96 -4.35
N LEU A 93 9.29 -4.29 -4.38
CA LEU A 93 9.12 -5.11 -3.17
C LEU A 93 10.31 -5.03 -2.22
N HIS A 94 11.52 -4.95 -2.77
CA HIS A 94 12.75 -4.78 -1.97
C HIS A 94 13.01 -3.32 -1.59
N GLN A 95 12.09 -2.40 -1.97
CA GLN A 95 12.23 -0.98 -1.74
C GLN A 95 13.55 -0.40 -2.29
N GLU A 96 14.05 -0.96 -3.39
CA GLU A 96 15.18 -0.40 -4.14
C GLU A 96 14.78 0.89 -4.83
N ILE A 97 13.49 1.00 -5.15
CA ILE A 97 12.84 2.23 -5.62
C ILE A 97 11.60 2.52 -4.78
N MET A 98 11.29 3.82 -4.66
CA MET A 98 10.10 4.34 -3.99
C MET A 98 9.27 5.10 -5.01
N ILE A 99 8.14 4.52 -5.43
CA ILE A 99 7.16 5.18 -6.31
C ILE A 99 6.70 6.49 -5.67
N TYR A 100 6.46 7.51 -6.45
CA TYR A 100 5.94 8.78 -5.92
C TYR A 100 4.63 8.55 -5.16
N HIS A 101 4.53 9.15 -3.98
CA HIS A 101 3.35 9.00 -3.14
C HIS A 101 2.12 9.75 -3.65
N HIS A 102 2.31 10.79 -4.48
CA HIS A 102 1.23 11.65 -4.93
C HIS A 102 1.37 11.91 -6.42
N PHE A 103 0.30 11.60 -7.16
CA PHE A 103 0.12 11.95 -8.56
C PHE A 103 -1.10 12.87 -8.66
N SER A 104 -0.91 14.03 -9.24
CA SER A 104 -1.99 14.99 -9.52
C SER A 104 -2.45 14.86 -10.98
N PRO A 105 -3.50 15.57 -11.41
CA PRO A 105 -3.92 15.63 -12.82
C PRO A 105 -2.84 16.07 -13.82
N LYS A 106 -1.68 16.50 -13.33
CA LYS A 106 -0.48 16.76 -14.17
C LYS A 106 0.19 15.46 -14.67
N HIS A 107 -0.21 14.32 -14.16
CA HIS A 107 0.24 12.99 -14.58
C HIS A 107 -0.97 12.23 -15.18
N PRO A 108 -1.49 12.68 -16.34
CA PRO A 108 -2.74 12.16 -16.90
C PRO A 108 -2.65 10.66 -17.22
N ASP A 109 -1.48 10.18 -17.64
CA ASP A 109 -1.18 8.79 -17.91
C ASP A 109 -1.43 7.88 -16.69
N ILE A 110 -0.94 8.28 -15.52
CA ILE A 110 -1.17 7.56 -14.26
C ILE A 110 -2.64 7.66 -13.84
N CYS A 111 -3.21 8.87 -13.90
CA CYS A 111 -4.60 9.09 -13.51
C CYS A 111 -5.57 8.25 -14.36
N ASP A 112 -5.38 8.18 -15.68
CA ASP A 112 -6.24 7.43 -16.60
C ASP A 112 -6.18 5.92 -16.31
N VAL A 113 -4.98 5.38 -16.15
CA VAL A 113 -4.77 3.96 -15.84
C VAL A 113 -5.40 3.61 -14.49
N VAL A 114 -5.16 4.40 -13.45
CA VAL A 114 -5.71 4.17 -12.12
C VAL A 114 -7.23 4.32 -12.12
N ASN A 115 -7.78 5.33 -12.80
CA ASN A 115 -9.23 5.49 -12.93
C ASN A 115 -9.87 4.28 -13.62
N SER A 116 -9.27 3.77 -14.70
CA SER A 116 -9.74 2.56 -15.39
C SER A 116 -9.73 1.33 -14.48
N LEU A 117 -8.68 1.18 -13.66
CA LEU A 117 -8.55 0.10 -12.69
C LEU A 117 -9.67 0.17 -11.63
N PHE A 118 -9.90 1.34 -11.04
CA PHE A 118 -10.95 1.54 -10.04
C PHE A 118 -12.35 1.35 -10.63
N ASP A 119 -12.58 1.83 -11.84
CA ASP A 119 -13.85 1.67 -12.55
C ASP A 119 -14.16 0.20 -12.86
N ALA A 120 -13.15 -0.58 -13.24
CA ALA A 120 -13.30 -2.00 -13.45
C ALA A 120 -13.69 -2.74 -12.15
N LEU A 121 -13.07 -2.39 -11.02
CA LEU A 121 -13.42 -2.95 -9.70
C LEU A 121 -14.79 -2.53 -9.19
N TRP A 122 -15.22 -1.30 -9.51
CA TRP A 122 -16.52 -0.78 -9.13
C TRP A 122 -17.65 -1.40 -9.92
N LYS A 123 -17.52 -1.41 -11.25
CA LYS A 123 -18.58 -1.84 -12.19
C LYS A 123 -18.62 -3.36 -12.39
N LYS A 124 -17.50 -4.05 -12.20
CA LYS A 124 -17.31 -5.51 -12.37
C LYS A 124 -17.92 -6.06 -13.65
N PRO A 125 -17.63 -5.51 -14.85
CA PRO A 125 -18.06 -6.12 -16.10
C PRO A 125 -17.42 -7.49 -16.28
N VAL A 126 -17.96 -8.31 -17.19
CA VAL A 126 -17.36 -9.62 -17.51
C VAL A 126 -15.90 -9.43 -17.91
N GLY A 127 -14.98 -10.16 -17.25
CA GLY A 127 -13.53 -10.07 -17.48
C GLY A 127 -12.85 -8.90 -16.76
N TYR A 128 -13.51 -8.26 -15.79
CA TYR A 128 -12.92 -7.14 -15.03
C TYR A 128 -11.62 -7.53 -14.34
N GLU A 129 -11.45 -8.78 -13.91
CA GLU A 129 -10.23 -9.27 -13.28
C GLU A 129 -9.02 -9.14 -14.21
N MET A 130 -9.20 -9.45 -15.51
CA MET A 130 -8.15 -9.29 -16.51
C MET A 130 -7.82 -7.82 -16.72
N THR A 131 -8.86 -6.96 -16.77
CA THR A 131 -8.68 -5.51 -16.86
C THR A 131 -7.88 -4.98 -15.67
N VAL A 132 -8.27 -5.36 -14.44
CA VAL A 132 -7.60 -4.95 -13.21
C VAL A 132 -6.12 -5.34 -13.22
N ILE A 133 -5.81 -6.60 -13.53
CA ILE A 133 -4.42 -7.09 -13.59
C ILE A 133 -3.64 -6.36 -14.69
N GLY A 134 -4.24 -6.18 -15.87
CA GLY A 134 -3.62 -5.45 -16.98
C GLY A 134 -3.30 -3.99 -16.62
N GLN A 135 -4.23 -3.30 -15.93
CA GLN A 135 -4.02 -1.92 -15.49
C GLN A 135 -2.93 -1.80 -14.41
N PHE A 136 -2.78 -2.77 -13.51
CA PHE A 136 -1.64 -2.78 -12.58
C PHE A 136 -0.31 -2.89 -13.32
N TYR A 137 -0.18 -3.81 -14.28
CA TYR A 137 1.05 -3.91 -15.07
C TYR A 137 1.30 -2.65 -15.90
N HIS A 138 0.24 -2.04 -16.44
CA HIS A 138 0.35 -0.77 -17.17
C HIS A 138 0.81 0.36 -16.23
N PHE A 139 0.22 0.48 -15.05
CA PHE A 139 0.65 1.42 -14.02
C PHE A 139 2.15 1.28 -13.70
N PHE A 140 2.61 0.05 -13.39
CA PHE A 140 4.03 -0.16 -13.13
C PHE A 140 4.90 0.14 -14.35
N GLY A 141 4.43 -0.19 -15.56
CA GLY A 141 5.12 0.15 -16.79
C GLY A 141 5.32 1.66 -16.95
N LEU A 142 4.28 2.46 -16.69
CA LEU A 142 4.37 3.92 -16.71
C LEU A 142 5.30 4.48 -15.63
N VAL A 143 5.23 3.91 -14.41
CA VAL A 143 6.13 4.29 -13.32
C VAL A 143 7.60 4.13 -13.71
N PHE A 144 7.96 2.99 -14.31
CA PHE A 144 9.33 2.76 -14.76
C PHE A 144 9.68 3.56 -16.01
N GLY A 145 8.78 3.63 -16.98
CA GLY A 145 9.02 4.34 -18.25
C GLY A 145 9.24 5.84 -18.09
N ASN A 146 8.48 6.46 -17.16
CA ASN A 146 8.52 7.90 -16.91
C ASN A 146 9.36 8.28 -15.68
N HIS A 147 10.01 7.31 -15.02
CA HIS A 147 10.81 7.53 -13.80
C HIS A 147 10.02 8.19 -12.67
N TYR A 148 8.76 7.76 -12.46
CA TYR A 148 7.92 8.26 -11.37
C TYR A 148 8.27 7.60 -10.02
N TYR A 149 9.58 7.55 -9.71
CA TYR A 149 10.10 6.98 -8.48
C TYR A 149 11.41 7.66 -8.06
N LEU A 150 11.76 7.47 -6.81
CA LEU A 150 13.07 7.81 -6.26
C LEU A 150 13.86 6.52 -6.08
N GLU A 151 15.14 6.54 -6.43
CA GLU A 151 16.05 5.47 -6.06
C GLU A 151 16.31 5.52 -4.56
N SER A 152 16.14 4.38 -3.91
CA SER A 152 16.30 4.30 -2.47
C SER A 152 17.76 4.04 -2.11
N VAL A 153 18.32 4.93 -1.30
CA VAL A 153 19.66 4.72 -0.71
C VAL A 153 19.56 3.57 0.32
N SER A 154 20.50 2.68 0.33
CA SER A 154 20.63 1.35 1.00
C SER A 154 20.07 1.15 2.44
N ARG A 155 19.39 2.11 3.02
CA ARG A 155 18.73 2.02 4.34
C ARG A 155 17.50 1.11 4.35
N THR A 156 16.81 1.02 3.26
CA THR A 156 15.45 0.47 3.12
C THR A 156 15.35 -1.05 3.17
N ARG A 157 16.37 -1.79 2.72
CA ARG A 157 16.32 -3.28 2.75
C ARG A 157 16.29 -3.83 4.18
N ARG A 158 17.00 -3.15 5.11
CA ARG A 158 16.99 -3.50 6.53
C ARG A 158 15.64 -3.14 7.17
N ASP A 159 15.09 -1.99 6.80
CA ASP A 159 13.83 -1.51 7.36
C ASP A 159 12.65 -2.35 6.86
N TYR A 160 12.62 -2.76 5.59
CA TYR A 160 11.62 -3.69 5.08
C TYR A 160 11.64 -5.05 5.79
N LYS A 161 12.84 -5.61 6.02
CA LYS A 161 12.96 -6.85 6.81
C LYS A 161 12.41 -6.69 8.22
N ARG A 162 12.65 -5.53 8.85
CA ARG A 162 12.10 -5.21 10.17
C ARG A 162 10.57 -5.12 10.13
N ILE A 163 10.00 -4.49 9.12
CA ILE A 163 8.55 -4.39 8.95
C ILE A 163 7.92 -5.79 8.82
N LEU A 164 8.49 -6.67 7.99
CA LEU A 164 8.02 -8.05 7.86
C LEU A 164 8.10 -8.82 9.19
N GLN A 165 9.19 -8.64 9.94
CA GLN A 165 9.34 -9.26 11.25
C GLN A 165 8.32 -8.71 12.26
N LEU A 166 8.07 -7.41 12.24
CA LEU A 166 7.06 -6.79 13.09
C LEU A 166 5.65 -7.32 12.75
N LYS A 167 5.33 -7.48 11.47
CA LYS A 167 4.08 -8.13 11.06
C LYS A 167 3.95 -9.53 11.62
N GLN A 168 4.98 -10.37 11.49
CA GLN A 168 4.97 -11.73 12.04
C GLN A 168 4.68 -11.74 13.55
N VAL A 169 5.23 -10.77 14.29
CA VAL A 169 4.93 -10.62 15.71
C VAL A 169 3.48 -10.23 15.95
N LEU A 170 2.95 -9.26 15.18
CA LEU A 170 1.57 -8.82 15.32
C LEU A 170 0.59 -9.92 14.93
N ASP A 171 0.82 -10.62 13.83
CA ASP A 171 0.04 -11.78 13.41
C ASP A 171 0.04 -12.87 14.50
N PHE A 172 1.20 -13.11 15.12
CA PHE A 172 1.31 -14.05 16.23
C PHE A 172 0.50 -13.62 17.46
N ILE A 173 0.54 -12.31 17.80
CA ILE A 173 -0.27 -11.74 18.89
C ILE A 173 -1.76 -11.89 18.57
N GLU A 174 -2.18 -11.52 17.36
CA GLU A 174 -3.58 -11.56 16.93
C GLU A 174 -4.16 -12.98 16.98
N HIS A 175 -3.36 -13.99 16.64
CA HIS A 175 -3.81 -15.38 16.71
C HIS A 175 -3.77 -15.99 18.12
N ASN A 176 -3.08 -15.38 19.06
CA ASN A 176 -2.84 -15.95 20.39
C ASN A 176 -3.24 -15.01 21.56
N TYR A 177 -3.83 -13.85 21.31
CA TYR A 177 -4.13 -12.85 22.35
C TYR A 177 -5.06 -13.36 23.47
N ALA A 178 -5.84 -14.42 23.22
CA ALA A 178 -6.72 -15.02 24.20
C ALA A 178 -5.97 -15.81 25.32
N SER A 179 -4.66 -16.00 25.15
CA SER A 179 -3.77 -16.69 26.11
C SER A 179 -2.65 -15.75 26.56
N PRO A 180 -2.08 -15.94 27.78
CA PRO A 180 -0.92 -15.18 28.21
C PRO A 180 0.25 -15.33 27.24
N LEU A 181 0.73 -14.21 26.70
CA LEU A 181 1.87 -14.17 25.79
C LEU A 181 3.14 -13.82 26.56
N THR A 182 4.21 -14.55 26.27
CA THR A 182 5.53 -14.33 26.87
C THR A 182 6.49 -13.67 25.88
N LEU A 183 7.44 -12.91 26.38
CA LEU A 183 8.52 -12.34 25.57
C LEU A 183 9.28 -13.41 24.77
N GLN A 184 9.42 -14.61 25.36
CA GLN A 184 10.09 -15.71 24.72
C GLN A 184 9.34 -16.26 23.52
N GLN A 185 8.00 -16.33 23.57
CA GLN A 185 7.16 -16.71 22.44
C GLN A 185 7.19 -15.64 21.33
N LEU A 186 7.06 -14.36 21.70
CA LEU A 186 7.12 -13.26 20.73
C LEU A 186 8.47 -13.21 20.01
N SER A 187 9.58 -13.32 20.73
CA SER A 187 10.91 -13.32 20.12
C SER A 187 11.15 -14.54 19.22
N ALA A 188 10.64 -15.72 19.63
CA ALA A 188 10.75 -16.96 18.86
C ALA A 188 9.96 -16.88 17.54
N SER A 189 8.80 -16.20 17.50
CA SER A 189 7.99 -16.06 16.28
C SER A 189 8.75 -15.38 15.12
N VAL A 190 9.77 -14.59 15.42
CA VAL A 190 10.65 -13.92 14.45
C VAL A 190 12.10 -14.40 14.48
N SER A 191 12.36 -15.56 15.08
CA SER A 191 13.69 -16.17 15.20
C SER A 191 14.73 -15.26 15.86
N MET A 192 14.31 -14.49 16.87
CA MET A 192 15.19 -13.59 17.65
C MET A 192 15.40 -14.11 19.06
N SER A 193 16.53 -13.73 19.69
CA SER A 193 16.67 -13.87 21.14
C SER A 193 15.82 -12.83 21.87
N PRO A 194 15.30 -13.11 23.09
CA PRO A 194 14.51 -12.12 23.84
C PRO A 194 15.27 -10.80 24.07
N LYS A 195 16.55 -10.85 24.34
CA LYS A 195 17.39 -9.65 24.52
C LYS A 195 17.48 -8.80 23.25
N TYR A 196 17.59 -9.44 22.08
CA TYR A 196 17.63 -8.72 20.81
C TYR A 196 16.24 -8.16 20.45
N PHE A 197 15.20 -8.96 20.69
CA PHE A 197 13.80 -8.54 20.45
C PHE A 197 13.42 -7.28 21.24
N CYS A 198 13.85 -7.15 22.50
CA CYS A 198 13.61 -5.92 23.29
C CYS A 198 14.30 -4.66 22.76
N ARG A 199 15.25 -4.79 21.82
CA ARG A 199 15.97 -3.68 21.19
C ARG A 199 15.58 -3.48 19.74
N PHE A 200 14.72 -4.35 19.25
CA PHE A 200 14.22 -4.38 17.89
C PHE A 200 13.16 -3.32 17.65
#